data_0336640c495bdebab88aca41343cec97
#
_entry.id   0336640c495bdebab88aca41343cec97
#
_cell.length_a   1.000
_cell.length_b   1.000
_cell.length_c   1.000
_cell.angle_alpha   90.00
_cell.angle_beta   90.00
_cell.angle_gamma   90.00
#
_symmetry.space_group_name_H-M   'P 1'
#
loop_
_entity.id
_entity.type
_entity.pdbx_description
1 polymer ?
#
loop_
_entity_poly.entity_id
_entity_poly.type
_entity_poly.pdbx_seq_one_letter_code
_entity_poly.pdbx_strand_id
1 'polypeptide(L)'
;MSFLVIPFPVINPVAIDIGPLPFGLGSLPLRWYALAYIGGFVAAWAYMRFIVTRDAFWGKDQRRPSPLQVDDLIVYVAFGVILGGRLGHVLIYDFRHFLHHPLDVLMLWKGGMAFHGGFIGAAVGMALFARAENLPLLTAGDICAISAPIGLFLGRIANFIKPELWGRPTDVPWAMLFPDPTAGDAPRHPSQLYEAGLEGLALGIILWIALRAGALKRPGLATGIFCVGYALARSFCEFFREPDPDQEALGNGWTMGIALSLPMAIVGLGLIGLALRRRSALA
;
A
#
# COMPACT_ATOMS: atom_id res chain seq x y z
N MET A 1 20.28 32.37 -10.38
CA MET A 1 19.37 31.86 -11.42
C MET A 1 18.02 31.60 -10.71
N SER A 2 16.95 32.28 -11.13
CA SER A 2 15.62 32.06 -10.59
C SER A 2 15.14 30.70 -11.14
N PHE A 3 15.21 29.67 -10.34
CA PHE A 3 14.64 28.37 -10.69
C PHE A 3 13.12 28.55 -10.80
N LEU A 4 12.53 28.04 -11.87
CA LEU A 4 11.07 27.95 -12.01
C LEU A 4 10.57 26.92 -10.99
N VAL A 5 10.29 27.40 -9.78
CA VAL A 5 9.67 26.58 -8.74
C VAL A 5 8.21 26.37 -9.12
N ILE A 6 7.76 25.14 -9.18
CA ILE A 6 6.36 24.84 -9.48
C ILE A 6 5.53 25.07 -8.21
N PRO A 7 4.55 26.01 -8.22
CA PRO A 7 3.65 26.17 -7.10
C PRO A 7 2.82 24.90 -6.91
N PHE A 8 2.62 24.51 -5.64
CA PHE A 8 1.75 23.37 -5.35
C PHE A 8 0.32 23.67 -5.85
N PRO A 9 -0.33 22.73 -6.55
CA PRO A 9 -1.69 22.91 -7.01
C PRO A 9 -2.64 23.03 -5.81
N VAL A 10 -3.42 24.11 -5.76
CA VAL A 10 -4.41 24.32 -4.71
C VAL A 10 -5.59 23.38 -4.94
N ILE A 11 -5.55 22.22 -4.29
CA ILE A 11 -6.62 21.21 -4.37
C ILE A 11 -7.35 21.22 -3.04
N ASN A 12 -8.69 21.42 -3.08
CA ASN A 12 -9.49 21.29 -1.87
C ASN A 12 -9.42 19.83 -1.37
N PRO A 13 -8.95 19.55 -0.14
CA PRO A 13 -8.87 18.19 0.39
C PRO A 13 -10.25 17.52 0.55
N VAL A 14 -11.35 18.31 0.60
CA VAL A 14 -12.73 17.82 0.58
C VAL A 14 -13.17 17.72 -0.87
N ALA A 15 -13.43 16.48 -1.34
CA ALA A 15 -13.91 16.21 -2.69
C ALA A 15 -15.39 16.53 -2.84
N ILE A 16 -16.21 16.14 -1.85
CA ILE A 16 -17.66 16.30 -1.82
C ILE A 16 -18.06 16.63 -0.39
N ASP A 17 -18.85 17.68 -0.21
CA ASP A 17 -19.49 17.97 1.07
C ASP A 17 -20.96 17.58 1.00
N ILE A 18 -21.34 16.56 1.77
CA ILE A 18 -22.73 16.09 1.85
C ILE A 18 -23.37 16.76 3.05
N GLY A 19 -24.10 17.82 2.80
CA GLY A 19 -24.76 18.55 3.88
C GLY A 19 -25.82 19.53 3.39
N PRO A 20 -26.63 20.07 4.32
CA PRO A 20 -26.74 19.69 5.73
C PRO A 20 -27.44 18.34 5.93
N LEU A 21 -26.91 17.54 6.85
CA LEU A 21 -27.55 16.27 7.24
C LEU A 21 -28.77 16.50 8.14
N PRO A 22 -29.80 15.64 8.09
CA PRO A 22 -30.94 15.73 8.98
C PRO A 22 -30.52 15.61 10.46
N PHE A 23 -31.40 16.05 11.37
CA PHE A 23 -31.20 16.03 12.81
C PHE A 23 -30.03 16.87 13.36
N GLY A 24 -29.59 17.90 12.62
CA GLY A 24 -28.52 18.80 13.09
C GLY A 24 -27.10 18.16 13.11
N LEU A 25 -26.90 17.07 12.38
CA LEU A 25 -25.60 16.36 12.32
C LEU A 25 -24.52 17.11 11.52
N GLY A 26 -24.80 18.32 11.04
CA GLY A 26 -23.85 19.12 10.26
C GLY A 26 -23.67 18.62 8.83
N SER A 27 -22.48 18.76 8.25
CA SER A 27 -22.12 18.20 6.95
C SER A 27 -21.14 17.02 7.10
N LEU A 28 -21.16 16.11 6.14
CA LEU A 28 -20.23 15.00 6.03
C LEU A 28 -19.22 15.27 4.90
N PRO A 29 -18.02 15.79 5.22
CA PRO A 29 -17.02 16.09 4.21
C PRO A 29 -16.35 14.77 3.74
N LEU A 30 -16.61 14.36 2.51
CA LEU A 30 -15.90 13.26 1.86
C LEU A 30 -14.57 13.78 1.32
N ARG A 31 -13.48 13.34 1.92
CA ARG A 31 -12.13 13.73 1.54
C ARG A 31 -11.60 12.86 0.42
N TRP A 32 -10.77 13.43 -0.47
CA TRP A 32 -10.06 12.67 -1.51
C TRP A 32 -9.31 11.46 -0.97
N TYR A 33 -8.78 11.60 0.24
CA TYR A 33 -8.07 10.52 0.93
C TYR A 33 -8.97 9.29 1.14
N ALA A 34 -10.18 9.49 1.64
CA ALA A 34 -11.15 8.40 1.82
C ALA A 34 -11.59 7.80 0.47
N LEU A 35 -11.83 8.65 -0.53
CA LEU A 35 -12.20 8.20 -1.87
C LEU A 35 -11.09 7.40 -2.54
N ALA A 36 -9.82 7.79 -2.36
CA ALA A 36 -8.68 7.06 -2.90
C ALA A 36 -8.56 5.66 -2.28
N TYR A 37 -8.76 5.52 -0.97
CA TYR A 37 -8.77 4.21 -0.30
C TYR A 37 -9.94 3.34 -0.78
N ILE A 38 -11.15 3.87 -0.76
CA ILE A 38 -12.34 3.14 -1.24
C ILE A 38 -12.16 2.76 -2.72
N GLY A 39 -11.76 3.72 -3.55
CA GLY A 39 -11.49 3.49 -4.98
C GLY A 39 -10.40 2.44 -5.21
N GLY A 40 -9.33 2.47 -4.40
CA GLY A 40 -8.27 1.48 -4.43
C GLY A 40 -8.75 0.07 -4.11
N PHE A 41 -9.55 -0.08 -3.05
CA PHE A 41 -10.16 -1.37 -2.70
C PHE A 41 -11.12 -1.87 -3.78
N VAL A 42 -12.02 -1.01 -4.27
CA VAL A 42 -12.98 -1.38 -5.32
C VAL A 42 -12.27 -1.75 -6.63
N ALA A 43 -11.27 -0.98 -7.04
CA ALA A 43 -10.51 -1.27 -8.25
C ALA A 43 -9.67 -2.55 -8.13
N ALA A 44 -9.01 -2.77 -6.98
CA ALA A 44 -8.29 -4.02 -6.69
C ALA A 44 -9.24 -5.22 -6.68
N TRP A 45 -10.38 -5.11 -6.02
CA TRP A 45 -11.43 -6.13 -6.01
C TRP A 45 -11.92 -6.47 -7.42
N ALA A 46 -12.28 -5.47 -8.21
CA ALA A 46 -12.74 -5.67 -9.59
C ALA A 46 -11.66 -6.33 -10.45
N TYR A 47 -10.41 -5.92 -10.27
CA TYR A 47 -9.27 -6.50 -10.97
C TYR A 47 -9.00 -7.95 -10.54
N MET A 48 -9.07 -8.27 -9.27
CA MET A 48 -8.97 -9.66 -8.78
C MET A 48 -10.07 -10.54 -9.36
N ARG A 49 -11.34 -10.08 -9.36
CA ARG A 49 -12.47 -10.79 -9.99
C ARG A 49 -12.24 -11.04 -11.48
N PHE A 50 -11.73 -10.04 -12.19
CA PHE A 50 -11.34 -10.18 -13.60
C PHE A 50 -10.28 -11.27 -13.79
N ILE A 51 -9.25 -11.29 -12.95
CA ILE A 51 -8.15 -12.26 -13.05
C ILE A 51 -8.65 -13.67 -12.81
N VAL A 52 -9.43 -13.91 -11.77
CA VAL A 52 -9.88 -15.26 -11.40
C VAL A 52 -10.87 -15.87 -12.40
N THR A 53 -11.55 -15.05 -13.21
CA THR A 53 -12.46 -15.51 -14.26
C THR A 53 -11.76 -15.86 -15.58
N ARG A 54 -10.45 -15.59 -15.72
CA ARG A 54 -9.72 -15.78 -16.97
C ARG A 54 -8.82 -17.04 -16.92
N ASP A 55 -9.28 -18.13 -17.52
CA ASP A 55 -8.53 -19.41 -17.56
C ASP A 55 -7.11 -19.27 -18.10
N ALA A 56 -6.88 -18.37 -19.05
CA ALA A 56 -5.58 -18.14 -19.67
C ALA A 56 -4.45 -17.81 -18.67
N PHE A 57 -4.79 -17.23 -17.51
CA PHE A 57 -3.79 -16.87 -16.49
C PHE A 57 -3.41 -18.03 -15.57
N TRP A 58 -4.18 -19.13 -15.56
CA TRP A 58 -4.07 -20.23 -14.61
C TRP A 58 -3.55 -21.51 -15.25
N GLY A 59 -2.93 -22.37 -14.45
CA GLY A 59 -2.58 -23.73 -14.85
C GLY A 59 -3.84 -24.61 -14.96
N LYS A 60 -3.79 -25.67 -15.77
CA LYS A 60 -4.94 -26.52 -16.10
C LYS A 60 -5.69 -27.06 -14.89
N ASP A 61 -4.95 -27.53 -13.87
CA ASP A 61 -5.52 -28.12 -12.64
C ASP A 61 -5.20 -27.29 -11.40
N GLN A 62 -4.89 -26.01 -11.60
CA GLN A 62 -4.50 -25.13 -10.50
C GLN A 62 -5.73 -24.66 -9.72
N ARG A 63 -5.69 -24.90 -8.41
CA ARG A 63 -6.72 -24.40 -7.49
C ARG A 63 -6.62 -22.88 -7.38
N ARG A 64 -7.70 -22.20 -7.71
CA ARG A 64 -7.84 -20.73 -7.68
C ARG A 64 -9.13 -20.34 -6.98
N PRO A 65 -9.22 -19.14 -6.39
CA PRO A 65 -10.47 -18.68 -5.82
C PRO A 65 -11.52 -18.44 -6.88
N SER A 66 -12.78 -18.68 -6.52
CA SER A 66 -13.94 -18.22 -7.28
C SER A 66 -14.14 -16.71 -7.12
N PRO A 67 -14.96 -16.06 -7.97
CA PRO A 67 -15.30 -14.65 -7.79
C PRO A 67 -15.91 -14.33 -6.41
N LEU A 68 -16.73 -15.23 -5.83
CA LEU A 68 -17.28 -15.04 -4.49
C LEU A 68 -16.20 -15.12 -3.41
N GLN A 69 -15.26 -16.05 -3.55
CA GLN A 69 -14.12 -16.11 -2.62
C GLN A 69 -13.19 -14.89 -2.71
N VAL A 70 -13.16 -14.18 -3.85
CA VAL A 70 -12.47 -12.88 -3.94
C VAL A 70 -13.19 -11.83 -3.11
N ASP A 71 -14.52 -11.86 -3.05
CA ASP A 71 -15.30 -10.95 -2.20
C ASP A 71 -14.96 -11.18 -0.72
N ASP A 72 -14.86 -12.44 -0.29
CA ASP A 72 -14.43 -12.80 1.06
C ASP A 72 -12.97 -12.40 1.33
N LEU A 73 -12.06 -12.64 0.38
CA LEU A 73 -10.65 -12.24 0.50
C LEU A 73 -10.50 -10.75 0.83
N ILE A 74 -11.23 -9.88 0.10
CA ILE A 74 -11.20 -8.44 0.36
C ILE A 74 -11.67 -8.12 1.77
N VAL A 75 -12.71 -8.78 2.26
CA VAL A 75 -13.22 -8.60 3.62
C VAL A 75 -12.17 -9.02 4.65
N TYR A 76 -11.58 -10.20 4.51
CA TYR A 76 -10.50 -10.67 5.39
C TYR A 76 -9.31 -9.71 5.42
N VAL A 77 -8.87 -9.23 4.25
CA VAL A 77 -7.74 -8.29 4.15
C VAL A 77 -8.11 -6.94 4.76
N ALA A 78 -9.30 -6.40 4.47
CA ALA A 78 -9.74 -5.12 5.01
C ALA A 78 -9.83 -5.14 6.56
N PHE A 79 -10.45 -6.18 7.12
CA PHE A 79 -10.47 -6.36 8.58
C PHE A 79 -9.07 -6.55 9.15
N GLY A 80 -8.22 -7.30 8.46
CA GLY A 80 -6.82 -7.47 8.83
C GLY A 80 -6.08 -6.12 8.90
N VAL A 81 -6.22 -5.28 7.89
CA VAL A 81 -5.61 -3.94 7.86
C VAL A 81 -6.12 -3.07 9.00
N ILE A 82 -7.43 -3.03 9.24
CA ILE A 82 -8.03 -2.19 10.27
C ILE A 82 -7.61 -2.65 11.67
N LEU A 83 -7.81 -3.93 11.96
CA LEU A 83 -7.48 -4.50 13.27
C LEU A 83 -5.97 -4.47 13.54
N GLY A 84 -5.18 -4.88 12.54
CA GLY A 84 -3.73 -4.88 12.65
C GLY A 84 -3.16 -3.47 12.78
N GLY A 85 -3.65 -2.52 11.99
CA GLY A 85 -3.24 -1.12 12.08
C GLY A 85 -3.54 -0.50 13.46
N ARG A 86 -4.72 -0.79 14.00
CA ARG A 86 -5.10 -0.31 15.33
C ARG A 86 -4.29 -0.99 16.43
N LEU A 87 -4.19 -2.31 16.41
CA LEU A 87 -3.38 -3.04 17.38
C LEU A 87 -1.90 -2.63 17.33
N GLY A 88 -1.35 -2.44 16.14
CA GLY A 88 0.01 -1.96 15.98
C GLY A 88 0.22 -0.58 16.60
N HIS A 89 -0.74 0.34 16.43
CA HIS A 89 -0.68 1.65 17.08
C HIS A 89 -0.74 1.52 18.61
N VAL A 90 -1.71 0.77 19.13
CA VAL A 90 -1.89 0.53 20.55
C VAL A 90 -0.65 -0.06 21.20
N LEU A 91 -0.03 -1.05 20.58
CA LEU A 91 1.08 -1.80 21.18
C LEU A 91 2.44 -1.10 21.05
N ILE A 92 2.63 -0.32 19.96
CA ILE A 92 3.96 0.24 19.65
C ILE A 92 4.06 1.71 20.04
N TYR A 93 3.01 2.52 19.77
CA TYR A 93 3.12 3.97 19.87
C TYR A 93 2.53 4.54 21.15
N ASP A 94 1.45 3.95 21.70
CA ASP A 94 0.73 4.60 22.81
C ASP A 94 0.21 3.58 23.87
N PHE A 95 1.01 2.55 24.11
CA PHE A 95 0.63 1.43 25.00
C PHE A 95 0.17 1.88 26.39
N ARG A 96 0.86 2.88 26.98
CA ARG A 96 0.53 3.37 28.33
C ARG A 96 -0.85 4.03 28.38
N HIS A 97 -1.21 4.83 27.37
CA HIS A 97 -2.53 5.45 27.30
C HIS A 97 -3.63 4.39 27.27
N PHE A 98 -3.50 3.38 26.41
CA PHE A 98 -4.51 2.34 26.26
C PHE A 98 -4.63 1.38 27.45
N LEU A 99 -3.58 1.25 28.28
CA LEU A 99 -3.70 0.56 29.56
C LEU A 99 -4.64 1.27 30.53
N HIS A 100 -4.65 2.59 30.51
CA HIS A 100 -5.53 3.39 31.38
C HIS A 100 -6.91 3.65 30.75
N HIS A 101 -7.01 3.62 29.43
CA HIS A 101 -8.24 3.88 28.65
C HIS A 101 -8.52 2.77 27.63
N PRO A 102 -8.82 1.53 28.05
CA PRO A 102 -8.93 0.38 27.14
C PRO A 102 -10.04 0.51 26.10
N LEU A 103 -11.11 1.24 26.41
CA LEU A 103 -12.19 1.47 25.45
C LEU A 103 -11.79 2.36 24.27
N ASP A 104 -10.77 3.16 24.40
CA ASP A 104 -10.26 4.00 23.32
C ASP A 104 -9.67 3.17 22.17
N VAL A 105 -9.34 1.90 22.41
CA VAL A 105 -8.92 0.95 21.35
C VAL A 105 -9.99 0.85 20.25
N LEU A 106 -11.26 0.90 20.59
CA LEU A 106 -12.38 0.80 19.66
C LEU A 106 -12.67 2.12 18.91
N MET A 107 -12.12 3.23 19.38
CA MET A 107 -12.41 4.57 18.83
C MET A 107 -11.52 4.88 17.62
N LEU A 108 -11.75 4.17 16.51
CA LEU A 108 -10.99 4.34 15.26
C LEU A 108 -11.09 5.75 14.68
N TRP A 109 -12.18 6.46 14.94
CA TRP A 109 -12.41 7.83 14.48
C TRP A 109 -11.52 8.88 15.14
N LYS A 110 -10.87 8.55 16.26
CA LYS A 110 -9.85 9.38 16.91
C LYS A 110 -8.49 9.32 16.20
N GLY A 111 -8.35 8.49 15.16
CA GLY A 111 -7.07 8.25 14.50
C GLY A 111 -6.22 7.19 15.21
N GLY A 112 -4.91 7.17 14.91
CA GLY A 112 -3.98 6.21 15.51
C GLY A 112 -4.01 4.84 14.83
N MET A 113 -3.42 4.79 13.63
CA MET A 113 -3.22 3.58 12.83
C MET A 113 -1.74 3.42 12.50
N ALA A 114 -1.18 2.25 12.78
CA ALA A 114 0.21 1.93 12.46
C ALA A 114 0.30 1.21 11.11
N PHE A 115 1.10 1.72 10.19
CA PHE A 115 1.31 1.11 8.87
C PHE A 115 1.77 -0.35 8.98
N HIS A 116 2.78 -0.61 9.81
CA HIS A 116 3.33 -1.97 9.99
C HIS A 116 2.29 -2.95 10.54
N GLY A 117 1.48 -2.48 11.52
CA GLY A 117 0.37 -3.26 12.04
C GLY A 117 -0.66 -3.60 10.96
N GLY A 118 -1.01 -2.63 10.11
CA GLY A 118 -1.91 -2.83 8.98
C GLY A 118 -1.37 -3.82 7.97
N PHE A 119 -0.08 -3.74 7.62
CA PHE A 119 0.57 -4.67 6.70
C PHE A 119 0.60 -6.11 7.24
N ILE A 120 1.00 -6.29 8.49
CA ILE A 120 0.97 -7.61 9.15
C ILE A 120 -0.46 -8.12 9.23
N GLY A 121 -1.42 -7.27 9.59
CA GLY A 121 -2.83 -7.61 9.65
C GLY A 121 -3.38 -8.05 8.29
N ALA A 122 -3.02 -7.38 7.20
CA ALA A 122 -3.38 -7.80 5.84
C ALA A 122 -2.83 -9.20 5.52
N ALA A 123 -1.57 -9.47 5.84
CA ALA A 123 -0.94 -10.77 5.62
C ALA A 123 -1.63 -11.88 6.45
N VAL A 124 -1.97 -11.58 7.71
CA VAL A 124 -2.73 -12.49 8.58
C VAL A 124 -4.14 -12.72 8.03
N GLY A 125 -4.86 -11.66 7.64
CA GLY A 125 -6.19 -11.77 7.04
C GLY A 125 -6.18 -12.65 5.78
N MET A 126 -5.22 -12.43 4.88
CA MET A 126 -5.02 -13.28 3.70
C MET A 126 -4.72 -14.74 4.07
N ALA A 127 -3.89 -14.99 5.09
CA ALA A 127 -3.58 -16.34 5.54
C ALA A 127 -4.79 -17.05 6.16
N LEU A 128 -5.58 -16.34 6.95
CA LEU A 128 -6.84 -16.84 7.52
C LEU A 128 -7.85 -17.18 6.42
N PHE A 129 -8.01 -16.30 5.42
CA PHE A 129 -8.82 -16.56 4.24
C PHE A 129 -8.35 -17.83 3.51
N ALA A 130 -7.05 -17.91 3.18
CA ALA A 130 -6.52 -19.06 2.47
C ALA A 130 -6.75 -20.37 3.23
N ARG A 131 -6.67 -20.35 4.56
CA ARG A 131 -6.97 -21.48 5.43
C ARG A 131 -8.46 -21.83 5.44
N ALA A 132 -9.33 -20.83 5.61
CA ALA A 132 -10.79 -21.01 5.67
C ALA A 132 -11.33 -21.62 4.38
N GLU A 133 -10.84 -21.13 3.23
CA GLU A 133 -11.26 -21.56 1.91
C GLU A 133 -10.44 -22.76 1.37
N ASN A 134 -9.52 -23.29 2.18
CA ASN A 134 -8.59 -24.36 1.78
C ASN A 134 -7.83 -24.04 0.48
N LEU A 135 -7.46 -22.80 0.24
CA LEU A 135 -6.68 -22.34 -0.92
C LEU A 135 -5.19 -22.34 -0.60
N PRO A 136 -4.31 -22.58 -1.60
CA PRO A 136 -2.88 -22.39 -1.39
C PRO A 136 -2.56 -20.92 -1.04
N LEU A 137 -1.86 -20.70 0.07
CA LEU A 137 -1.49 -19.37 0.55
C LEU A 137 -0.77 -18.53 -0.52
N LEU A 138 0.15 -19.15 -1.27
CA LEU A 138 0.89 -18.49 -2.34
C LEU A 138 -0.01 -18.05 -3.50
N THR A 139 -1.10 -18.77 -3.77
CA THR A 139 -2.09 -18.37 -4.78
C THR A 139 -2.87 -17.14 -4.32
N ALA A 140 -3.29 -17.10 -3.06
CA ALA A 140 -3.95 -15.91 -2.48
C ALA A 140 -2.99 -14.71 -2.47
N GLY A 141 -1.73 -14.94 -2.08
CA GLY A 141 -0.67 -13.93 -2.11
C GLY A 141 -0.43 -13.35 -3.51
N ASP A 142 -0.39 -14.18 -4.52
CA ASP A 142 -0.14 -13.75 -5.91
C ASP A 142 -1.28 -12.85 -6.44
N ILE A 143 -2.53 -13.15 -6.10
CA ILE A 143 -3.68 -12.32 -6.50
C ILE A 143 -3.63 -10.97 -5.79
N CYS A 144 -3.34 -10.97 -4.48
CA CYS A 144 -3.16 -9.73 -3.71
C CYS A 144 -1.98 -8.91 -4.26
N ALA A 145 -0.84 -9.54 -4.52
CA ALA A 145 0.37 -8.89 -5.03
C ALA A 145 0.16 -8.19 -6.38
N ILE A 146 -0.56 -8.83 -7.32
CA ILE A 146 -0.87 -8.23 -8.62
C ILE A 146 -1.80 -7.03 -8.49
N SER A 147 -2.67 -7.02 -7.49
CA SER A 147 -3.68 -5.97 -7.31
C SER A 147 -3.21 -4.82 -6.40
N ALA A 148 -2.24 -5.08 -5.51
CA ALA A 148 -1.75 -4.11 -4.53
C ALA A 148 -1.24 -2.78 -5.14
N PRO A 149 -0.56 -2.75 -6.29
CA PRO A 149 -0.09 -1.51 -6.90
C PRO A 149 -1.18 -0.48 -7.18
N ILE A 150 -2.43 -0.93 -7.41
CA ILE A 150 -3.58 -0.03 -7.62
C ILE A 150 -3.82 0.82 -6.36
N GLY A 151 -3.86 0.16 -5.20
CA GLY A 151 -4.04 0.84 -3.92
C GLY A 151 -2.86 1.73 -3.56
N LEU A 152 -1.62 1.26 -3.83
CA LEU A 152 -0.41 2.05 -3.62
C LEU A 152 -0.44 3.33 -4.45
N PHE A 153 -0.74 3.24 -5.74
CA PHE A 153 -0.85 4.40 -6.62
C PHE A 153 -1.85 5.43 -6.09
N LEU A 154 -3.09 5.00 -5.84
CA LEU A 154 -4.15 5.90 -5.39
C LEU A 154 -3.87 6.49 -4.00
N GLY A 155 -3.29 5.70 -3.10
CA GLY A 155 -2.87 6.18 -1.78
C GLY A 155 -1.81 7.28 -1.86
N ARG A 156 -0.80 7.13 -2.76
CA ARG A 156 0.24 8.16 -2.95
C ARG A 156 -0.30 9.43 -3.62
N ILE A 157 -1.23 9.30 -4.56
CA ILE A 157 -1.94 10.46 -5.11
C ILE A 157 -2.75 11.17 -4.01
N ALA A 158 -3.39 10.43 -3.10
CA ALA A 158 -4.10 11.02 -1.97
C ALA A 158 -3.16 11.75 -1.00
N ASN A 159 -1.97 11.21 -0.73
CA ASN A 159 -0.95 11.90 0.06
C ASN A 159 -0.47 13.20 -0.62
N PHE A 160 -0.35 13.21 -1.95
CA PHE A 160 -0.04 14.41 -2.71
C PHE A 160 -1.16 15.45 -2.58
N ILE A 161 -2.42 15.07 -2.77
CA ILE A 161 -3.58 15.99 -2.64
C ILE A 161 -3.67 16.58 -1.23
N LYS A 162 -3.33 15.80 -0.20
CA LYS A 162 -3.34 16.24 1.21
C LYS A 162 -2.08 16.99 1.63
N PRO A 163 -1.22 17.45 0.76
CA PRO A 163 0.18 17.85 0.85
C PRO A 163 0.94 17.32 2.08
N GLU A 164 1.01 15.99 2.22
CA GLU A 164 1.74 15.32 3.30
C GLU A 164 2.82 14.40 2.75
N LEU A 165 3.80 14.00 3.57
CA LEU A 165 4.89 13.07 3.20
C LEU A 165 5.74 13.58 2.01
N TRP A 166 6.02 14.87 1.98
CA TRP A 166 6.88 15.50 0.97
C TRP A 166 8.32 15.02 1.04
N GLY A 167 9.08 15.37 0.01
CA GLY A 167 10.49 15.02 -0.09
C GLY A 167 11.43 16.03 0.55
N ARG A 168 12.71 15.72 0.48
CA ARG A 168 13.81 16.59 0.94
C ARG A 168 13.86 17.88 0.14
N PRO A 169 14.42 18.97 0.70
CA PRO A 169 14.69 20.20 -0.04
C PRO A 169 15.57 19.92 -1.28
N THR A 170 15.27 20.59 -2.38
CA THR A 170 15.96 20.38 -3.66
C THR A 170 15.85 21.60 -4.57
N ASP A 171 16.73 21.68 -5.54
CA ASP A 171 16.80 22.70 -6.60
C ASP A 171 16.45 22.18 -8.00
N VAL A 172 15.91 20.95 -8.11
CA VAL A 172 15.51 20.39 -9.40
C VAL A 172 14.39 21.22 -10.05
N PRO A 173 14.31 21.28 -11.41
CA PRO A 173 13.34 22.14 -12.10
C PRO A 173 11.86 21.85 -11.80
N TRP A 174 11.55 20.68 -11.27
CA TRP A 174 10.19 20.28 -10.88
C TRP A 174 9.97 20.26 -9.37
N ALA A 175 10.86 20.91 -8.60
CA ALA A 175 10.65 21.09 -7.15
C ALA A 175 9.37 21.88 -6.88
N MET A 176 8.68 21.56 -5.79
CA MET A 176 7.42 22.18 -5.41
C MET A 176 7.50 22.83 -4.03
N LEU A 177 6.79 23.96 -3.86
CA LEU A 177 6.57 24.57 -2.56
C LEU A 177 5.28 23.99 -1.96
N PHE A 178 5.41 23.21 -0.90
CA PHE A 178 4.26 22.65 -0.21
C PHE A 178 3.61 23.66 0.73
N PRO A 179 2.25 23.73 0.77
CA PRO A 179 1.54 24.74 1.55
C PRO A 179 1.52 24.46 3.06
N ASP A 180 1.99 23.31 3.52
CA ASP A 180 2.02 22.97 4.93
C ASP A 180 3.15 23.74 5.63
N PRO A 181 2.88 24.48 6.73
CA PRO A 181 3.90 25.24 7.44
C PRO A 181 5.08 24.40 7.93
N THR A 182 4.87 23.10 8.20
CA THR A 182 5.93 22.21 8.65
C THR A 182 6.88 21.78 7.53
N ALA A 183 6.47 21.99 6.26
CA ALA A 183 7.35 21.78 5.11
C ALA A 183 8.43 22.89 5.00
N GLY A 184 8.19 24.08 5.59
CA GLY A 184 9.05 25.25 5.46
C GLY A 184 8.98 25.89 4.07
N ASP A 185 9.82 26.91 3.84
CA ASP A 185 9.78 27.73 2.63
C ASP A 185 10.71 27.20 1.49
N ALA A 186 11.39 26.08 1.69
CA ALA A 186 12.29 25.51 0.69
C ALA A 186 11.51 24.67 -0.33
N PRO A 187 11.86 24.79 -1.65
CA PRO A 187 11.35 23.86 -2.66
C PRO A 187 11.75 22.42 -2.34
N ARG A 188 10.84 21.46 -2.54
CA ARG A 188 11.03 20.07 -2.17
C ARG A 188 10.69 19.11 -3.30
N HIS A 189 11.25 17.91 -3.25
CA HIS A 189 10.85 16.82 -4.13
C HIS A 189 9.38 16.44 -3.89
N PRO A 190 8.54 16.31 -4.93
CA PRO A 190 7.20 15.71 -4.82
C PRO A 190 7.32 14.18 -4.70
N SER A 191 7.89 13.70 -3.59
CA SER A 191 8.21 12.28 -3.37
C SER A 191 6.99 11.38 -3.46
N GLN A 192 5.80 11.86 -3.11
CA GLN A 192 4.53 11.15 -3.26
C GLN A 192 4.29 10.74 -4.72
N LEU A 193 4.64 11.61 -5.69
CA LEU A 193 4.50 11.32 -7.12
C LEU A 193 5.56 10.32 -7.60
N TYR A 194 6.76 10.34 -7.03
CA TYR A 194 7.78 9.33 -7.32
C TYR A 194 7.34 7.96 -6.82
N GLU A 195 6.83 7.90 -5.59
CA GLU A 195 6.26 6.68 -5.00
C GLU A 195 5.05 6.18 -5.81
N ALA A 196 4.13 7.07 -6.21
CA ALA A 196 3.02 6.69 -7.08
C ALA A 196 3.50 6.11 -8.41
N GLY A 197 4.51 6.76 -9.02
CA GLY A 197 5.09 6.32 -10.29
C GLY A 197 5.80 4.97 -10.20
N LEU A 198 6.59 4.74 -9.16
CA LEU A 198 7.43 3.54 -9.04
C LEU A 198 6.74 2.40 -8.30
N GLU A 199 6.19 2.64 -7.09
CA GLU A 199 5.52 1.63 -6.26
C GLU A 199 4.14 1.26 -6.83
N GLY A 200 3.46 2.21 -7.47
CA GLY A 200 2.14 2.04 -8.07
C GLY A 200 2.22 1.67 -9.56
N LEU A 201 2.46 2.67 -10.42
CA LEU A 201 2.33 2.50 -11.87
C LEU A 201 3.36 1.54 -12.47
N ALA A 202 4.66 1.77 -12.24
CA ALA A 202 5.72 0.95 -12.84
C ALA A 202 5.66 -0.50 -12.34
N LEU A 203 5.52 -0.69 -11.03
CA LEU A 203 5.36 -2.01 -10.42
C LEU A 203 4.08 -2.70 -10.92
N GLY A 204 2.97 -1.97 -11.06
CA GLY A 204 1.72 -2.48 -11.63
C GLY A 204 1.90 -2.97 -13.07
N ILE A 205 2.63 -2.22 -13.92
CA ILE A 205 2.95 -2.61 -15.29
C ILE A 205 3.82 -3.87 -15.30
N ILE A 206 4.86 -3.95 -14.45
CA ILE A 206 5.73 -5.14 -14.34
C ILE A 206 4.90 -6.36 -13.97
N LEU A 207 4.02 -6.25 -12.98
CA LEU A 207 3.16 -7.35 -12.55
C LEU A 207 2.12 -7.74 -13.60
N TRP A 208 1.58 -6.76 -14.34
CA TRP A 208 0.69 -7.05 -15.46
C TRP A 208 1.43 -7.81 -16.58
N ILE A 209 2.65 -7.41 -16.93
CA ILE A 209 3.49 -8.14 -17.89
C ILE A 209 3.78 -9.57 -17.37
N ALA A 210 4.14 -9.70 -16.09
CA ALA A 210 4.37 -10.99 -15.46
C ALA A 210 3.12 -11.88 -15.47
N LEU A 211 1.93 -11.32 -15.21
CA LEU A 211 0.64 -11.99 -15.31
C LEU A 211 0.43 -12.53 -16.74
N ARG A 212 0.64 -11.70 -17.76
CA ARG A 212 0.55 -12.10 -19.18
C ARG A 212 1.57 -13.17 -19.56
N ALA A 213 2.73 -13.15 -18.93
CA ALA A 213 3.77 -14.17 -19.07
C ALA A 213 3.50 -15.45 -18.27
N GLY A 214 2.37 -15.54 -17.57
CA GLY A 214 1.94 -16.72 -16.84
C GLY A 214 2.50 -16.84 -15.42
N ALA A 215 2.73 -15.71 -14.74
CA ALA A 215 3.23 -15.71 -13.36
C ALA A 215 2.32 -16.49 -12.40
N LEU A 216 0.98 -16.38 -12.54
CA LEU A 216 0.03 -17.11 -11.71
C LEU A 216 0.09 -18.63 -11.87
N LYS A 217 0.61 -19.12 -13.00
CA LYS A 217 0.86 -20.58 -13.21
C LYS A 217 1.96 -21.13 -12.30
N ARG A 218 2.65 -20.25 -11.56
CA ARG A 218 3.77 -20.57 -10.66
C ARG A 218 3.52 -19.91 -9.30
N PRO A 219 2.78 -20.55 -8.39
CA PRO A 219 2.41 -19.96 -7.11
C PRO A 219 3.62 -19.39 -6.34
N GLY A 220 3.49 -18.15 -5.92
CA GLY A 220 4.54 -17.38 -5.26
C GLY A 220 5.37 -16.48 -6.19
N LEU A 221 5.26 -16.64 -7.51
CA LEU A 221 6.06 -15.84 -8.44
C LEU A 221 5.63 -14.36 -8.47
N ALA A 222 4.34 -14.10 -8.56
CA ALA A 222 3.85 -12.71 -8.57
C ALA A 222 4.08 -12.01 -7.22
N THR A 223 3.88 -12.72 -6.11
CA THR A 223 4.24 -12.23 -4.76
C THR A 223 5.73 -11.91 -4.66
N GLY A 224 6.58 -12.79 -5.17
CA GLY A 224 8.03 -12.56 -5.18
C GLY A 224 8.42 -11.33 -6.00
N ILE A 225 7.86 -11.17 -7.22
CA ILE A 225 8.10 -10.00 -8.08
C ILE A 225 7.62 -8.72 -7.39
N PHE A 226 6.45 -8.74 -6.77
CA PHE A 226 5.93 -7.62 -6.00
C PHE A 226 6.89 -7.23 -4.87
N CYS A 227 7.30 -8.19 -4.04
CA CYS A 227 8.17 -7.95 -2.90
C CYS A 227 9.52 -7.33 -3.32
N VAL A 228 10.16 -7.88 -4.36
CA VAL A 228 11.43 -7.34 -4.87
C VAL A 228 11.22 -5.97 -5.51
N GLY A 229 10.22 -5.85 -6.39
CA GLY A 229 9.95 -4.61 -7.10
C GLY A 229 9.57 -3.46 -6.15
N TYR A 230 8.72 -3.73 -5.16
CA TYR A 230 8.37 -2.74 -4.13
C TYR A 230 9.59 -2.36 -3.28
N ALA A 231 10.37 -3.34 -2.83
CA ALA A 231 11.57 -3.07 -2.03
C ALA A 231 12.58 -2.18 -2.77
N LEU A 232 12.79 -2.42 -4.05
CA LEU A 232 13.67 -1.59 -4.90
C LEU A 232 13.08 -0.17 -5.09
N ALA A 233 11.81 -0.08 -5.45
CA ALA A 233 11.12 1.20 -5.64
C ALA A 233 11.13 2.03 -4.35
N ARG A 234 10.78 1.40 -3.22
CA ARG A 234 10.76 2.05 -1.90
C ARG A 234 12.15 2.52 -1.48
N SER A 235 13.17 1.67 -1.62
CA SER A 235 14.54 2.04 -1.29
C SER A 235 15.04 3.18 -2.16
N PHE A 236 14.68 3.23 -3.43
CA PHE A 236 15.03 4.33 -4.33
C PHE A 236 14.30 5.63 -3.94
N CYS A 237 13.01 5.58 -3.65
CA CYS A 237 12.23 6.75 -3.24
C CYS A 237 12.74 7.37 -1.92
N GLU A 238 13.31 6.55 -1.05
CA GLU A 238 13.83 6.98 0.26
C GLU A 238 14.97 7.99 0.16
N PHE A 239 15.71 8.00 -0.94
CA PHE A 239 16.74 9.03 -1.19
C PHE A 239 16.17 10.44 -1.38
N PHE A 240 14.91 10.52 -1.81
CA PHE A 240 14.21 11.79 -2.11
C PHE A 240 13.21 12.17 -1.05
N ARG A 241 12.79 11.22 -0.21
CA ARG A 241 11.79 11.44 0.84
C ARG A 241 12.43 12.11 2.06
N GLU A 242 11.71 13.03 2.69
CA GLU A 242 12.02 13.51 4.03
C GLU A 242 11.69 12.40 5.03
N PRO A 243 12.62 11.97 5.88
CA PRO A 243 12.33 11.00 6.94
C PRO A 243 11.28 11.56 7.91
N ASP A 244 10.37 10.72 8.39
CA ASP A 244 9.48 11.11 9.47
C ASP A 244 10.30 11.37 10.74
N PRO A 245 10.03 12.43 11.52
CA PRO A 245 10.82 12.81 12.69
C PRO A 245 11.04 11.68 13.70
N ASP A 246 10.05 10.78 13.82
CA ASP A 246 10.09 9.63 14.73
C ASP A 246 10.92 8.46 14.17
N GLN A 247 11.41 8.52 12.94
CA GLN A 247 12.10 7.43 12.25
C GLN A 247 13.60 7.69 11.97
N GLU A 248 14.15 8.81 12.39
CA GLU A 248 15.59 9.12 12.25
C GLU A 248 16.51 8.21 13.09
N ALA A 249 15.94 7.31 13.88
CA ALA A 249 16.62 6.64 14.99
C ALA A 249 17.58 5.49 14.61
N LEU A 250 17.78 5.13 13.35
CA LEU A 250 18.65 4.00 13.01
C LEU A 250 20.13 4.35 12.80
N GLY A 251 20.49 5.64 12.76
CA GLY A 251 21.87 6.08 12.58
C GLY A 251 22.48 5.65 11.22
N ASN A 252 23.67 6.18 10.87
CA ASN A 252 24.47 5.77 9.69
C ASN A 252 23.76 5.84 8.32
N GLY A 253 22.75 6.70 8.15
CA GLY A 253 22.04 6.86 6.86
C GLY A 253 21.01 5.76 6.55
N TRP A 254 20.76 4.82 7.48
CA TRP A 254 19.71 3.83 7.35
C TRP A 254 18.38 4.42 7.79
N THR A 255 17.44 4.47 6.86
CA THR A 255 16.06 4.84 7.16
C THR A 255 15.23 3.58 7.43
N MET A 256 14.14 3.73 8.17
CA MET A 256 13.22 2.63 8.43
C MET A 256 12.68 2.03 7.12
N GLY A 257 12.47 2.86 6.09
CA GLY A 257 12.03 2.42 4.76
C GLY A 257 13.00 1.42 4.13
N ILE A 258 14.31 1.68 4.17
CA ILE A 258 15.34 0.78 3.65
C ILE A 258 15.46 -0.48 4.52
N ALA A 259 15.48 -0.33 5.85
CA ALA A 259 15.62 -1.45 6.78
C ALA A 259 14.50 -2.48 6.63
N LEU A 260 13.27 -2.05 6.39
CA LEU A 260 12.12 -2.94 6.18
C LEU A 260 12.03 -3.48 4.75
N SER A 261 12.59 -2.78 3.78
CA SER A 261 12.63 -3.23 2.39
C SER A 261 13.58 -4.42 2.19
N LEU A 262 14.66 -4.49 2.96
CA LEU A 262 15.66 -5.57 2.81
C LEU A 262 15.10 -6.97 3.12
N PRO A 263 14.46 -7.24 4.26
CA PRO A 263 13.80 -8.53 4.52
C PRO A 263 12.76 -8.88 3.46
N MET A 264 12.00 -7.90 3.00
CA MET A 264 10.99 -8.08 1.95
C MET A 264 11.63 -8.49 0.62
N ALA A 265 12.75 -7.89 0.23
CA ALA A 265 13.52 -8.28 -0.96
C ALA A 265 14.04 -9.72 -0.85
N ILE A 266 14.59 -10.11 0.31
CA ILE A 266 15.10 -11.47 0.55
C ILE A 266 13.98 -12.50 0.43
N VAL A 267 12.83 -12.26 1.06
CA VAL A 267 11.64 -13.12 0.95
C VAL A 267 11.20 -13.21 -0.52
N GLY A 268 11.13 -12.07 -1.22
CA GLY A 268 10.75 -12.00 -2.62
C GLY A 268 11.67 -12.81 -3.52
N LEU A 269 12.97 -12.69 -3.37
CA LEU A 269 13.96 -13.49 -4.12
C LEU A 269 13.82 -14.98 -3.82
N GLY A 270 13.59 -15.35 -2.56
CA GLY A 270 13.32 -16.71 -2.15
C GLY A 270 12.08 -17.31 -2.84
N LEU A 271 10.97 -16.55 -2.87
CA LEU A 271 9.72 -16.93 -3.54
C LEU A 271 9.92 -17.10 -5.05
N ILE A 272 10.63 -16.18 -5.71
CA ILE A 272 10.96 -16.29 -7.14
C ILE A 272 11.77 -17.55 -7.38
N GLY A 273 12.83 -17.79 -6.58
CA GLY A 273 13.68 -18.97 -6.69
C GLY A 273 12.89 -20.29 -6.55
N LEU A 274 11.99 -20.35 -5.55
CA LEU A 274 11.11 -21.50 -5.33
C LEU A 274 10.12 -21.72 -6.49
N ALA A 275 9.50 -20.65 -6.97
CA ALA A 275 8.54 -20.71 -8.08
C ALA A 275 9.18 -21.16 -9.39
N LEU A 276 10.44 -20.77 -9.64
CA LEU A 276 11.19 -21.18 -10.84
C LEU A 276 11.70 -22.62 -10.75
N ARG A 277 12.16 -23.07 -9.58
CA ARG A 277 12.62 -24.45 -9.36
C ARG A 277 11.51 -25.48 -9.55
N ARG A 278 10.28 -25.18 -9.11
CA ARG A 278 9.12 -26.09 -9.26
C ARG A 278 8.80 -26.42 -10.74
N ARG A 279 9.20 -25.58 -11.68
CA ARG A 279 9.04 -25.84 -13.12
C ARG A 279 10.01 -26.92 -13.63
N SER A 280 11.25 -26.95 -13.14
CA SER A 280 12.25 -27.92 -13.60
C SER A 280 11.97 -29.33 -13.09
N ALA A 281 11.12 -29.51 -12.07
CA ALA A 281 10.71 -30.80 -11.56
C ALA A 281 9.47 -31.40 -12.26
N LEU A 282 8.76 -30.60 -13.07
CA LEU A 282 7.53 -30.97 -13.79
C LEU A 282 7.73 -31.02 -15.32
N ALA A 283 8.92 -30.67 -15.81
CA ALA A 283 9.35 -30.76 -17.21
C ALA A 283 10.27 -31.98 -17.40
#